data_d3cc2fea1fc60353e25fc698e11e9f89
#
_entry.id   d3cc2fea1fc60353e25fc698e11e9f89
#
_cell.length_a   1.000
_cell.length_b   1.000
_cell.length_c   1.000
_cell.angle_alpha   90.00
_cell.angle_beta   90.00
_cell.angle_gamma   90.00
#
_symmetry.space_group_name_H-M   'P 1'
#
loop_
_entity.id
_entity.type
_entity.pdbx_description
1 polymer ?
#
loop_
_entity_poly.entity_id
_entity_poly.type
_entity_poly.pdbx_seq_one_letter_code
_entity_poly.pdbx_strand_id
1 'polypeptide(L)'
;MDLSVQVGSVALRGPVMTASGTAGHGDELAGYFDLSSIGAVVVKSLGADPWAGNPSPRVHQTPAGMLNSVGLQGRGVEYWRTEELPALLASGATVVASIWGRAVEDYARAAELLADLPEQVVAVEVNLSCPNLHHGSDLFAHDPQAVTEVLGVAAACGKPMWAKLSPNTERLVEVAGAAQAAGAEAVTLINTVMGMAIDVETRTPRLGAGRGGLSGPAIHPVAVRCVYDVHAAHPELPIVGVGGVAAPEHAVELMLAGASAVQVGTATFADPRNVARISSGMESWCRRQGVRRVSELTGGAHG
;
A
#
# COMPACT_ATOMS: atom_id res chain seq x y z
N MET A 1 -9.00 -17.16 19.13
CA MET A 1 -7.96 -16.29 18.53
C MET A 1 -8.67 -15.08 17.94
N ASP A 2 -8.31 -13.91 18.38
CA ASP A 2 -8.85 -12.66 17.83
C ASP A 2 -7.87 -12.10 16.80
N LEU A 3 -8.34 -11.96 15.56
CA LEU A 3 -7.56 -11.42 14.44
C LEU A 3 -7.87 -9.95 14.18
N SER A 4 -8.84 -9.36 14.87
CA SER A 4 -9.20 -7.96 14.65
C SER A 4 -8.05 -7.03 15.00
N VAL A 5 -7.90 -5.96 14.22
CA VAL A 5 -6.90 -4.92 14.43
C VAL A 5 -7.51 -3.54 14.24
N GLN A 6 -6.84 -2.54 14.83
CA GLN A 6 -7.18 -1.14 14.67
C GLN A 6 -6.07 -0.43 13.90
N VAL A 7 -6.45 0.34 12.86
CA VAL A 7 -5.54 1.18 12.09
C VAL A 7 -6.09 2.62 12.10
N GLY A 8 -5.61 3.44 13.02
CA GLY A 8 -6.24 4.72 13.34
C GLY A 8 -7.67 4.50 13.85
N SER A 9 -8.65 5.17 13.29
CA SER A 9 -10.07 5.00 13.61
C SER A 9 -10.71 3.79 12.93
N VAL A 10 -9.99 3.10 12.02
CA VAL A 10 -10.53 2.00 11.21
C VAL A 10 -10.36 0.65 11.91
N ALA A 11 -11.47 -0.01 12.22
CA ALA A 11 -11.49 -1.39 12.69
C ALA A 11 -11.51 -2.38 11.51
N LEU A 12 -10.56 -3.30 11.47
CA LEU A 12 -10.47 -4.36 10.47
C LEU A 12 -10.68 -5.72 11.14
N ARG A 13 -11.37 -6.64 10.45
CA ARG A 13 -11.61 -8.02 10.93
C ARG A 13 -10.37 -8.88 11.00
N GLY A 14 -9.29 -8.48 10.31
CA GLY A 14 -8.00 -9.16 10.32
C GLY A 14 -6.88 -8.24 9.81
N PRO A 15 -5.63 -8.59 10.10
CA PRO A 15 -4.50 -7.70 9.81
C PRO A 15 -4.04 -7.75 8.35
N VAL A 16 -4.45 -8.76 7.56
CA VAL A 16 -3.91 -8.97 6.21
C VAL A 16 -4.83 -8.38 5.15
N MET A 17 -4.26 -7.55 4.28
CA MET A 17 -4.92 -6.85 3.19
C MET A 17 -4.19 -7.09 1.86
N THR A 18 -4.83 -6.78 0.73
CA THR A 18 -4.11 -6.63 -0.54
C THR A 18 -3.28 -5.35 -0.56
N ALA A 19 -2.24 -5.30 -1.40
CA ALA A 19 -1.51 -4.06 -1.67
C ALA A 19 -2.03 -3.38 -2.94
N SER A 20 -2.07 -2.05 -2.92
CA SER A 20 -2.43 -1.25 -4.10
C SER A 20 -1.59 -1.64 -5.32
N GLY A 21 -2.25 -1.86 -6.45
CA GLY A 21 -1.63 -2.19 -7.73
C GLY A 21 -1.40 -3.68 -7.97
N THR A 22 -1.85 -4.58 -7.08
CA THR A 22 -1.69 -6.04 -7.23
C THR A 22 -3.00 -6.81 -7.14
N ALA A 23 -4.12 -6.13 -6.86
CA ALA A 23 -5.44 -6.72 -6.67
C ALA A 23 -6.50 -6.16 -7.63
N GLY A 24 -6.10 -5.43 -8.68
CA GLY A 24 -7.04 -4.78 -9.58
C GLY A 24 -7.71 -3.54 -8.97
N HIS A 25 -8.86 -3.19 -9.51
CA HIS A 25 -9.69 -2.08 -9.06
C HIS A 25 -11.07 -2.52 -8.52
N GLY A 26 -11.49 -3.74 -8.84
CA GLY A 26 -12.80 -4.31 -8.54
C GLY A 26 -12.69 -5.65 -7.81
N ASP A 27 -13.51 -6.59 -8.22
CA ASP A 27 -13.66 -7.89 -7.61
C ASP A 27 -12.83 -9.01 -8.26
N GLU A 28 -11.77 -8.68 -9.00
CA GLU A 28 -10.98 -9.62 -9.79
C GLU A 28 -10.45 -10.81 -8.97
N LEU A 29 -10.20 -10.62 -7.68
CA LEU A 29 -9.76 -11.68 -6.78
C LEU A 29 -10.90 -12.53 -6.21
N ALA A 30 -12.17 -12.13 -6.34
CA ALA A 30 -13.32 -12.87 -5.80
C ALA A 30 -13.47 -14.25 -6.42
N GLY A 31 -12.98 -14.46 -7.65
CA GLY A 31 -12.93 -15.76 -8.29
C GLY A 31 -11.95 -16.76 -7.67
N TYR A 32 -11.09 -16.34 -6.76
CA TYR A 32 -10.05 -17.17 -6.15
C TYR A 32 -10.26 -17.44 -4.66
N PHE A 33 -10.89 -16.51 -3.93
CA PHE A 33 -11.21 -16.65 -2.51
C PHE A 33 -12.29 -15.61 -2.09
N ASP A 34 -12.90 -15.84 -0.94
CA ASP A 34 -13.88 -14.92 -0.34
C ASP A 34 -13.18 -13.64 0.14
N LEU A 35 -13.45 -12.51 -0.52
CA LEU A 35 -12.83 -11.22 -0.19
C LEU A 35 -13.21 -10.72 1.20
N SER A 36 -14.34 -11.19 1.76
CA SER A 36 -14.70 -10.89 3.13
C SER A 36 -13.83 -11.57 4.18
N SER A 37 -12.99 -12.57 3.78
CA SER A 37 -12.11 -13.32 4.68
C SER A 37 -10.81 -12.61 5.03
N ILE A 38 -10.50 -11.49 4.38
CA ILE A 38 -9.30 -10.67 4.65
C ILE A 38 -9.67 -9.32 5.29
N GLY A 39 -8.68 -8.59 5.77
CA GLY A 39 -8.89 -7.29 6.43
C GLY A 39 -9.53 -6.26 5.50
N ALA A 40 -8.95 -6.07 4.32
CA ALA A 40 -9.50 -5.18 3.28
C ALA A 40 -8.87 -5.47 1.90
N VAL A 41 -9.56 -5.03 0.86
CA VAL A 41 -9.02 -4.90 -0.50
C VAL A 41 -8.57 -3.46 -0.69
N VAL A 42 -7.25 -3.25 -0.86
CA VAL A 42 -6.69 -1.96 -1.25
C VAL A 42 -6.60 -1.93 -2.77
N VAL A 43 -7.40 -1.08 -3.40
CA VAL A 43 -7.49 -1.02 -4.86
C VAL A 43 -6.26 -0.36 -5.49
N LYS A 44 -6.07 -0.54 -6.78
CA LYS A 44 -5.05 0.18 -7.55
C LYS A 44 -5.25 1.69 -7.43
N SER A 45 -4.14 2.44 -7.26
CA SER A 45 -4.22 3.90 -7.12
C SER A 45 -4.93 4.56 -8.30
N LEU A 46 -5.94 5.36 -7.98
CA LEU A 46 -6.84 6.07 -8.88
C LEU A 46 -6.36 7.51 -9.08
N GLY A 47 -6.23 7.96 -10.31
CA GLY A 47 -6.12 9.39 -10.61
C GLY A 47 -7.50 10.04 -10.71
N ALA A 48 -7.57 11.34 -10.60
CA ALA A 48 -8.83 12.07 -10.88
C ALA A 48 -9.35 11.74 -12.28
N ASP A 49 -8.46 11.77 -13.27
CA ASP A 49 -8.76 11.52 -14.68
C ASP A 49 -8.15 10.20 -15.18
N PRO A 50 -8.60 9.67 -16.33
CA PRO A 50 -7.95 8.55 -17.00
C PRO A 50 -6.49 8.85 -17.35
N TRP A 51 -5.62 7.85 -17.13
CA TRP A 51 -4.19 7.97 -17.41
C TRP A 51 -3.62 6.73 -18.08
N ALA A 52 -2.86 6.91 -19.18
CA ALA A 52 -2.35 5.82 -20.01
C ALA A 52 -1.18 5.04 -19.36
N GLY A 53 -0.46 5.66 -18.41
CA GLY A 53 0.75 5.08 -17.83
C GLY A 53 1.98 5.17 -18.74
N ASN A 54 3.00 4.39 -18.40
CA ASN A 54 4.29 4.39 -19.11
C ASN A 54 4.28 3.50 -20.36
N PRO A 55 5.24 3.68 -21.30
CA PRO A 55 5.43 2.76 -22.42
C PRO A 55 5.86 1.36 -21.94
N SER A 56 5.52 0.35 -22.75
CA SER A 56 5.96 -1.05 -22.55
C SER A 56 7.43 -1.22 -22.96
N PRO A 57 8.14 -2.25 -22.39
CA PRO A 57 7.73 -3.19 -21.35
C PRO A 57 7.57 -2.53 -19.96
N ARG A 58 6.52 -2.92 -19.22
CA ARG A 58 6.19 -2.32 -17.91
C ARG A 58 6.59 -3.14 -16.71
N VAL A 59 6.90 -4.42 -16.91
CA VAL A 59 7.30 -5.36 -15.87
C VAL A 59 8.48 -6.20 -16.33
N HIS A 60 9.33 -6.58 -15.37
CA HIS A 60 10.45 -7.48 -15.60
C HIS A 60 10.69 -8.32 -14.35
N GLN A 61 10.82 -9.64 -14.52
CA GLN A 61 11.11 -10.56 -13.42
C GLN A 61 12.58 -10.39 -12.98
N THR A 62 12.81 -10.48 -11.67
CA THR A 62 14.15 -10.55 -11.06
C THR A 62 14.28 -11.85 -10.25
N PRO A 63 15.50 -12.26 -9.84
CA PRO A 63 15.69 -13.52 -9.11
C PRO A 63 14.84 -13.67 -7.84
N ALA A 64 14.51 -12.57 -7.15
CA ALA A 64 13.75 -12.60 -5.90
C ALA A 64 12.63 -11.55 -5.86
N GLY A 65 11.97 -11.33 -7.00
CA GLY A 65 10.87 -10.37 -7.09
C GLY A 65 10.63 -9.90 -8.51
N MET A 66 10.20 -8.66 -8.66
CA MET A 66 9.97 -8.04 -9.96
C MET A 66 10.23 -6.54 -9.95
N LEU A 67 10.60 -6.03 -11.11
CA LEU A 67 10.61 -4.61 -11.41
C LEU A 67 9.33 -4.23 -12.14
N ASN A 68 8.76 -3.08 -11.80
CA ASN A 68 7.64 -2.52 -12.53
C ASN A 68 7.79 -1.01 -12.78
N SER A 69 7.28 -0.57 -13.91
CA SER A 69 7.08 0.84 -14.25
C SER A 69 5.75 1.01 -14.97
N VAL A 70 4.66 0.62 -14.31
CA VAL A 70 3.31 0.70 -14.89
C VAL A 70 2.92 2.15 -15.17
N GLY A 71 3.42 3.10 -14.36
CA GLY A 71 3.17 4.53 -14.54
C GLY A 71 1.76 4.93 -14.18
N LEU A 72 1.15 4.24 -13.19
CA LEU A 72 -0.14 4.64 -12.59
C LEU A 72 -1.32 4.64 -13.57
N GLN A 73 -1.29 3.77 -14.60
CA GLN A 73 -2.39 3.60 -15.54
C GLN A 73 -3.72 3.35 -14.79
N GLY A 74 -4.78 4.00 -15.23
CA GLY A 74 -6.12 3.81 -14.71
C GLY A 74 -7.16 4.58 -15.51
N ARG A 75 -8.44 4.30 -15.21
CA ARG A 75 -9.60 4.93 -15.88
C ARG A 75 -10.17 6.14 -15.12
N GLY A 76 -9.56 6.48 -13.99
CA GLY A 76 -9.99 7.58 -13.13
C GLY A 76 -10.99 7.18 -12.06
N VAL A 77 -11.16 8.08 -11.07
CA VAL A 77 -12.02 7.84 -9.90
C VAL A 77 -13.48 7.64 -10.31
N GLU A 78 -14.00 8.45 -11.24
CA GLU A 78 -15.42 8.40 -11.62
C GLU A 78 -15.78 7.05 -12.22
N TYR A 79 -14.96 6.54 -13.16
CA TYR A 79 -15.14 5.20 -13.73
C TYR A 79 -15.12 4.12 -12.66
N TRP A 80 -14.17 4.19 -11.72
CA TRP A 80 -14.08 3.24 -10.63
C TRP A 80 -15.34 3.23 -9.77
N ARG A 81 -15.86 4.40 -9.42
CA ARG A 81 -17.06 4.52 -8.59
C ARG A 81 -18.30 3.91 -9.24
N THR A 82 -18.45 4.07 -10.55
CA THR A 82 -19.66 3.68 -11.28
C THR A 82 -19.60 2.25 -11.82
N GLU A 83 -18.44 1.79 -12.24
CA GLU A 83 -18.30 0.53 -12.97
C GLU A 83 -17.64 -0.60 -12.15
N GLU A 84 -16.66 -0.30 -11.30
CA GLU A 84 -15.83 -1.31 -10.63
C GLU A 84 -16.19 -1.48 -9.15
N LEU A 85 -16.42 -0.39 -8.42
CA LEU A 85 -16.75 -0.40 -6.99
C LEU A 85 -18.03 -1.20 -6.67
N PRO A 86 -19.13 -1.12 -7.44
CA PRO A 86 -20.36 -1.86 -7.11
C PRO A 86 -20.14 -3.37 -7.02
N ALA A 87 -19.38 -3.98 -7.95
CA ALA A 87 -19.06 -5.40 -7.93
C ALA A 87 -18.19 -5.76 -6.73
N LEU A 88 -17.19 -4.92 -6.42
CA LEU A 88 -16.33 -5.10 -5.25
C LEU A 88 -17.11 -5.07 -3.94
N LEU A 89 -18.05 -4.14 -3.77
CA LEU A 89 -18.92 -4.06 -2.60
C LEU A 89 -19.86 -5.27 -2.51
N ALA A 90 -20.41 -5.72 -3.65
CA ALA A 90 -21.28 -6.89 -3.70
C ALA A 90 -20.55 -8.19 -3.30
N SER A 91 -19.21 -8.25 -3.44
CA SER A 91 -18.39 -9.37 -2.97
C SER A 91 -18.23 -9.43 -1.45
N GLY A 92 -18.76 -8.47 -0.70
CA GLY A 92 -18.63 -8.37 0.76
C GLY A 92 -17.27 -7.87 1.25
N ALA A 93 -16.44 -7.34 0.36
CA ALA A 93 -15.13 -6.79 0.71
C ALA A 93 -15.25 -5.52 1.57
N THR A 94 -14.35 -5.39 2.55
CA THR A 94 -13.98 -4.09 3.12
C THR A 94 -12.99 -3.45 2.16
N VAL A 95 -13.14 -2.17 1.83
CA VAL A 95 -12.38 -1.51 0.76
C VAL A 95 -11.55 -0.36 1.31
N VAL A 96 -10.32 -0.25 0.83
CA VAL A 96 -9.49 0.95 0.96
C VAL A 96 -9.27 1.50 -0.45
N ALA A 97 -9.80 2.69 -0.72
CA ALA A 97 -9.50 3.39 -1.97
C ALA A 97 -8.05 3.88 -1.93
N SER A 98 -7.38 3.89 -3.08
CA SER A 98 -6.03 4.49 -3.16
C SER A 98 -6.04 5.59 -4.21
N ILE A 99 -5.43 6.74 -3.92
CA ILE A 99 -5.34 7.88 -4.85
C ILE A 99 -3.91 8.28 -5.13
N TRP A 100 -3.69 8.91 -6.28
CA TRP A 100 -2.42 9.47 -6.68
C TRP A 100 -2.59 10.74 -7.51
N GLY A 101 -1.54 11.56 -7.57
CA GLY A 101 -1.45 12.75 -8.40
C GLY A 101 -0.02 13.05 -8.82
N ARG A 102 0.15 13.96 -9.77
CA ARG A 102 1.44 14.50 -10.21
C ARG A 102 1.64 15.92 -9.72
N ALA A 103 0.57 16.55 -9.29
CA ALA A 103 0.52 17.84 -8.65
C ALA A 103 -0.47 17.79 -7.49
N VAL A 104 -0.41 18.75 -6.57
CA VAL A 104 -1.31 18.84 -5.40
C VAL A 104 -2.78 18.91 -5.85
N GLU A 105 -3.04 19.61 -6.93
CA GLU A 105 -4.38 19.79 -7.54
C GLU A 105 -4.98 18.46 -8.02
N ASP A 106 -4.15 17.51 -8.49
CA ASP A 106 -4.62 16.18 -8.90
C ASP A 106 -5.17 15.41 -7.70
N TYR A 107 -4.49 15.50 -6.53
CA TYR A 107 -4.96 14.88 -5.28
C TYR A 107 -6.23 15.54 -4.76
N ALA A 108 -6.33 16.89 -4.84
CA ALA A 108 -7.53 17.62 -4.45
C ALA A 108 -8.75 17.13 -5.25
N ARG A 109 -8.62 17.08 -6.58
CA ARG A 109 -9.69 16.59 -7.46
C ARG A 109 -10.04 15.13 -7.23
N ALA A 110 -9.03 14.26 -7.05
CA ALA A 110 -9.28 12.85 -6.76
C ALA A 110 -10.02 12.69 -5.41
N ALA A 111 -9.65 13.45 -4.38
CA ALA A 111 -10.29 13.43 -3.09
C ALA A 111 -11.74 13.94 -3.14
N GLU A 112 -12.01 15.04 -3.83
CA GLU A 112 -13.36 15.57 -4.04
C GLU A 112 -14.27 14.54 -4.74
N LEU A 113 -13.76 13.85 -5.74
CA LEU A 113 -14.48 12.79 -6.45
C LEU A 113 -14.73 11.55 -5.56
N LEU A 114 -14.00 11.38 -4.46
CA LEU A 114 -14.19 10.32 -3.46
C LEU A 114 -15.10 10.75 -2.29
N ALA A 115 -15.60 11.98 -2.27
CA ALA A 115 -16.58 12.37 -1.27
C ALA A 115 -17.83 11.46 -1.35
N ASP A 116 -18.49 11.26 -0.22
CA ASP A 116 -19.72 10.45 -0.09
C ASP A 116 -19.57 8.96 -0.50
N LEU A 117 -18.38 8.39 -0.32
CA LEU A 117 -18.18 6.95 -0.53
C LEU A 117 -18.98 6.13 0.49
N PRO A 118 -19.46 4.93 0.09
CA PRO A 118 -20.15 3.99 1.00
C PRO A 118 -19.31 3.67 2.25
N GLU A 119 -19.98 3.24 3.33
CA GLU A 119 -19.32 2.89 4.60
C GLU A 119 -18.32 1.76 4.46
N GLN A 120 -18.54 0.82 3.51
CA GLN A 120 -17.62 -0.27 3.25
C GLN A 120 -16.26 0.19 2.69
N VAL A 121 -16.18 1.43 2.15
CA VAL A 121 -14.91 2.09 1.85
C VAL A 121 -14.46 2.80 3.13
N VAL A 122 -13.57 2.15 3.86
CA VAL A 122 -13.25 2.52 5.25
C VAL A 122 -12.10 3.53 5.38
N ALA A 123 -11.26 3.65 4.35
CA ALA A 123 -10.11 4.57 4.33
C ALA A 123 -9.72 4.95 2.90
N VAL A 124 -8.91 6.01 2.79
CA VAL A 124 -8.22 6.41 1.56
C VAL A 124 -6.70 6.34 1.77
N GLU A 125 -6.02 5.46 1.01
CA GLU A 125 -4.57 5.39 0.95
C GLU A 125 -4.05 6.44 -0.04
N VAL A 126 -3.36 7.47 0.46
CA VAL A 126 -2.78 8.54 -0.36
C VAL A 126 -1.38 8.13 -0.79
N ASN A 127 -1.20 7.79 -2.06
CA ASN A 127 0.08 7.34 -2.62
C ASN A 127 0.99 8.53 -2.92
N LEU A 128 1.93 8.82 -2.03
CA LEU A 128 2.88 9.94 -2.12
C LEU A 128 4.18 9.58 -2.85
N SER A 129 4.31 8.34 -3.35
CA SER A 129 5.50 7.89 -4.09
C SER A 129 5.44 8.21 -5.59
N CYS A 130 4.73 9.27 -5.97
CA CYS A 130 4.62 9.77 -7.34
C CYS A 130 5.60 10.92 -7.57
N PRO A 131 6.16 11.08 -8.79
CA PRO A 131 6.98 12.25 -9.11
C PRO A 131 6.18 13.55 -9.00
N ASN A 132 6.76 14.55 -8.35
CA ASN A 132 6.20 15.90 -8.27
C ASN A 132 6.64 16.71 -9.50
N LEU A 133 5.70 17.15 -10.32
CA LEU A 133 6.00 17.92 -11.53
C LEU A 133 6.58 19.30 -11.25
N HIS A 134 6.27 19.91 -10.09
CA HIS A 134 6.73 21.24 -9.72
C HIS A 134 8.15 21.24 -9.11
N HIS A 135 8.64 20.09 -8.63
CA HIS A 135 9.97 19.95 -8.02
C HIS A 135 10.89 18.98 -8.78
N GLY A 136 10.77 18.92 -10.11
CA GLY A 136 11.59 18.05 -10.95
C GLY A 136 11.18 16.58 -10.89
N SER A 137 12.14 15.68 -10.60
CA SER A 137 11.88 14.23 -10.49
C SER A 137 11.72 13.75 -9.05
N ASP A 138 11.70 14.65 -8.06
CA ASP A 138 11.58 14.28 -6.66
C ASP A 138 10.16 13.77 -6.37
N LEU A 139 10.09 12.76 -5.49
CA LEU A 139 8.81 12.20 -5.05
C LEU A 139 8.21 13.10 -3.96
N PHE A 140 6.88 13.22 -3.91
CA PHE A 140 6.23 13.90 -2.78
C PHE A 140 6.68 13.32 -1.43
N ALA A 141 6.86 12.00 -1.34
CA ALA A 141 7.33 11.30 -0.13
C ALA A 141 8.80 11.59 0.26
N HIS A 142 9.50 12.47 -0.42
CA HIS A 142 10.87 12.88 -0.04
C HIS A 142 10.88 14.21 0.75
N ASP A 143 9.79 14.97 0.72
CA ASP A 143 9.68 16.28 1.34
C ASP A 143 8.50 16.33 2.32
N PRO A 144 8.74 16.55 3.63
CA PRO A 144 7.69 16.71 4.64
C PRO A 144 6.68 17.81 4.31
N GLN A 145 7.10 18.92 3.68
CA GLN A 145 6.19 20.01 3.31
C GLN A 145 5.24 19.55 2.19
N ALA A 146 5.77 18.92 1.14
CA ALA A 146 4.96 18.40 0.04
C ALA A 146 3.94 17.35 0.53
N VAL A 147 4.33 16.50 1.49
CA VAL A 147 3.43 15.54 2.14
C VAL A 147 2.29 16.26 2.86
N THR A 148 2.62 17.32 3.63
CA THR A 148 1.63 18.12 4.36
C THR A 148 0.63 18.79 3.41
N GLU A 149 1.11 19.36 2.31
CA GLU A 149 0.27 20.03 1.31
C GLU A 149 -0.71 19.04 0.65
N VAL A 150 -0.20 17.87 0.22
CA VAL A 150 -1.04 16.83 -0.40
C VAL A 150 -2.08 16.30 0.59
N LEU A 151 -1.71 15.96 1.82
CA LEU A 151 -2.66 15.46 2.81
C LEU A 151 -3.70 16.50 3.19
N GLY A 152 -3.32 17.78 3.25
CA GLY A 152 -4.24 18.88 3.49
C GLY A 152 -5.39 18.93 2.48
N VAL A 153 -5.10 18.78 1.19
CA VAL A 153 -6.13 18.75 0.14
C VAL A 153 -6.84 17.40 0.04
N ALA A 154 -6.15 16.29 0.33
CA ALA A 154 -6.74 14.96 0.30
C ALA A 154 -7.82 14.75 1.39
N ALA A 155 -7.81 15.54 2.46
CA ALA A 155 -8.82 15.51 3.51
C ALA A 155 -10.27 15.75 3.00
N ALA A 156 -10.42 16.35 1.81
CA ALA A 156 -11.72 16.54 1.14
C ALA A 156 -12.43 15.20 0.84
N CYS A 157 -11.73 14.06 0.85
CA CYS A 157 -12.38 12.74 0.69
C CYS A 157 -13.30 12.34 1.87
N GLY A 158 -13.17 13.00 3.04
CA GLY A 158 -14.01 12.77 4.21
C GLY A 158 -13.84 11.40 4.88
N LYS A 159 -12.78 10.66 4.53
CA LYS A 159 -12.46 9.33 5.09
C LYS A 159 -11.13 9.37 5.84
N PRO A 160 -10.89 8.44 6.78
CA PRO A 160 -9.57 8.22 7.35
C PRO A 160 -8.48 8.12 6.27
N MET A 161 -7.39 8.87 6.41
CA MET A 161 -6.30 8.90 5.43
C MET A 161 -5.11 8.07 5.90
N TRP A 162 -4.57 7.23 5.01
CA TRP A 162 -3.32 6.49 5.21
C TRP A 162 -2.28 6.98 4.21
N ALA A 163 -1.17 7.54 4.69
CA ALA A 163 -0.12 8.09 3.84
C ALA A 163 0.85 6.99 3.40
N LYS A 164 0.88 6.66 2.09
CA LYS A 164 1.81 5.64 1.57
C LYS A 164 3.12 6.26 1.14
N LEU A 165 4.20 5.87 1.86
CA LEU A 165 5.51 6.48 1.77
C LEU A 165 6.53 5.62 1.01
N SER A 166 7.58 6.29 0.51
CA SER A 166 8.68 5.70 -0.25
C SER A 166 9.86 5.33 0.66
N PRO A 167 10.51 4.17 0.46
CA PRO A 167 11.76 3.86 1.16
C PRO A 167 12.99 4.55 0.55
N ASN A 168 12.81 5.28 -0.56
CA ASN A 168 13.91 5.85 -1.34
C ASN A 168 14.33 7.23 -0.82
N THR A 169 14.29 7.43 0.48
CA THR A 169 14.71 8.66 1.18
C THR A 169 15.36 8.31 2.51
N GLU A 170 16.32 9.11 2.94
CA GLU A 170 16.91 9.04 4.28
C GLU A 170 16.04 9.73 5.35
N ARG A 171 15.04 10.51 4.92
CA ARG A 171 14.14 11.30 5.78
C ARG A 171 12.83 10.60 6.11
N LEU A 172 12.73 9.26 5.95
CA LEU A 172 11.47 8.53 6.09
C LEU A 172 10.78 8.76 7.44
N VAL A 173 11.54 8.77 8.52
CA VAL A 173 11.02 9.00 9.89
C VAL A 173 10.43 10.40 10.01
N GLU A 174 11.12 11.42 9.50
CA GLU A 174 10.65 12.81 9.49
C GLU A 174 9.38 12.97 8.65
N VAL A 175 9.37 12.36 7.46
CA VAL A 175 8.22 12.37 6.55
C VAL A 175 6.99 11.68 7.18
N ALA A 176 7.20 10.57 7.90
CA ALA A 176 6.13 9.89 8.61
C ALA A 176 5.53 10.77 9.73
N GLY A 177 6.37 11.47 10.50
CA GLY A 177 5.92 12.45 11.50
C GLY A 177 5.16 13.62 10.87
N ALA A 178 5.60 14.13 9.72
CA ALA A 178 4.88 15.18 8.99
C ALA A 178 3.51 14.69 8.48
N ALA A 179 3.42 13.44 8.00
CA ALA A 179 2.15 12.85 7.60
C ALA A 179 1.17 12.75 8.77
N GLN A 180 1.63 12.31 9.94
CA GLN A 180 0.82 12.28 11.16
C GLN A 180 0.33 13.69 11.55
N ALA A 181 1.24 14.67 11.57
CA ALA A 181 0.90 16.06 11.89
C ALA A 181 -0.09 16.70 10.90
N ALA A 182 -0.08 16.23 9.64
CA ALA A 182 -1.01 16.65 8.59
C ALA A 182 -2.36 15.90 8.61
N GLY A 183 -2.61 15.06 9.63
CA GLY A 183 -3.88 14.38 9.84
C GLY A 183 -4.00 12.99 9.20
N ALA A 184 -2.90 12.39 8.73
CA ALA A 184 -2.92 10.97 8.38
C ALA A 184 -3.11 10.13 9.66
N GLU A 185 -4.09 9.25 9.66
CA GLU A 185 -4.37 8.35 10.78
C GLU A 185 -3.45 7.14 10.81
N ALA A 186 -2.78 6.85 9.69
CA ALA A 186 -1.75 5.81 9.57
C ALA A 186 -0.77 6.14 8.45
N VAL A 187 0.39 5.47 8.47
CA VAL A 187 1.30 5.44 7.33
C VAL A 187 1.39 4.02 6.76
N THR A 188 1.46 3.91 5.42
CA THR A 188 1.72 2.63 4.74
C THR A 188 3.20 2.57 4.33
N LEU A 189 3.94 1.65 4.89
CA LEU A 189 5.38 1.44 4.69
C LEU A 189 5.66 0.04 4.17
N ILE A 190 6.23 -0.10 3.00
CA ILE A 190 6.86 0.84 2.09
C ILE A 190 6.28 0.71 0.65
N ASN A 191 6.44 1.73 -0.17
CA ASN A 191 6.34 1.56 -1.60
C ASN A 191 7.60 0.83 -2.14
N THR A 192 7.74 0.67 -3.44
CA THR A 192 8.81 -0.08 -4.07
C THR A 192 10.18 0.62 -3.94
N VAL A 193 11.24 -0.18 -3.89
CA VAL A 193 12.63 0.30 -3.92
C VAL A 193 13.04 0.57 -5.38
N MET A 194 13.61 1.73 -5.66
CA MET A 194 14.07 2.05 -7.02
C MET A 194 15.14 1.08 -7.51
N GLY A 195 14.95 0.57 -8.71
CA GLY A 195 15.86 -0.38 -9.34
C GLY A 195 15.87 -0.29 -10.86
N MET A 196 16.78 -1.03 -11.48
CA MET A 196 16.95 -1.11 -12.92
C MET A 196 17.46 -2.49 -13.32
N ALA A 197 17.08 -2.95 -14.51
CA ALA A 197 17.69 -4.11 -15.16
C ALA A 197 18.08 -3.75 -16.59
N ILE A 198 19.24 -4.23 -17.01
CA ILE A 198 19.80 -4.02 -18.36
C ILE A 198 19.87 -5.38 -19.06
N ASP A 199 19.44 -5.41 -20.31
CA ASP A 199 19.70 -6.52 -21.20
C ASP A 199 21.16 -6.45 -21.66
N VAL A 200 21.98 -7.44 -21.28
CA VAL A 200 23.42 -7.43 -21.56
C VAL A 200 23.73 -7.67 -23.03
N GLU A 201 22.85 -8.34 -23.76
CA GLU A 201 23.03 -8.63 -25.19
C GLU A 201 22.68 -7.41 -26.03
N THR A 202 21.53 -6.77 -25.75
CA THR A 202 21.08 -5.59 -26.49
C THR A 202 21.64 -4.29 -25.92
N ARG A 203 22.18 -4.32 -24.69
CA ARG A 203 22.70 -3.16 -23.94
C ARG A 203 21.65 -2.07 -23.71
N THR A 204 20.41 -2.48 -23.52
CA THR A 204 19.27 -1.56 -23.31
C THR A 204 18.55 -1.85 -22.00
N PRO A 205 17.86 -0.87 -21.41
CA PRO A 205 16.99 -1.11 -20.25
C PRO A 205 15.90 -2.14 -20.56
N ARG A 206 15.59 -3.00 -19.59
CA ARG A 206 14.51 -4.00 -19.70
C ARG A 206 13.12 -3.39 -19.60
N LEU A 207 12.98 -2.21 -19.00
CA LEU A 207 11.71 -1.50 -18.87
C LEU A 207 11.64 -0.32 -19.86
N GLY A 208 10.48 -0.08 -20.45
CA GLY A 208 10.26 1.01 -21.39
C GLY A 208 10.53 2.40 -20.82
N ALA A 209 10.34 2.58 -19.51
CA ALA A 209 10.70 3.83 -18.80
C ALA A 209 12.14 3.82 -18.24
N GLY A 210 12.96 2.82 -18.59
CA GLY A 210 14.36 2.67 -18.17
C GLY A 210 14.50 2.07 -16.77
N ARG A 211 13.99 2.71 -15.76
CA ARG A 211 14.01 2.28 -14.34
C ARG A 211 12.60 2.04 -13.83
N GLY A 212 12.49 1.35 -12.68
CA GLY A 212 11.20 1.05 -12.06
C GLY A 212 11.35 0.69 -10.59
N GLY A 213 10.22 0.38 -9.96
CA GLY A 213 10.19 -0.07 -8.59
C GLY A 213 10.45 -1.58 -8.47
N LEU A 214 11.40 -1.97 -7.65
CA LEU A 214 11.63 -3.35 -7.23
C LEU A 214 10.65 -3.70 -6.11
N SER A 215 10.03 -4.87 -6.21
CA SER A 215 9.11 -5.44 -5.23
C SER A 215 9.32 -6.96 -5.09
N GLY A 216 8.66 -7.57 -4.12
CA GLY A 216 8.78 -8.99 -3.81
C GLY A 216 9.78 -9.29 -2.69
N PRO A 217 10.13 -10.56 -2.43
CA PRO A 217 10.92 -10.96 -1.26
C PRO A 217 12.24 -10.21 -1.08
N ALA A 218 12.86 -9.77 -2.17
CA ALA A 218 14.15 -9.03 -2.12
C ALA A 218 14.09 -7.74 -1.29
N ILE A 219 12.91 -7.09 -1.17
CA ILE A 219 12.79 -5.83 -0.41
C ILE A 219 12.27 -6.04 1.02
N HIS A 220 11.97 -7.27 1.43
CA HIS A 220 11.38 -7.51 2.75
C HIS A 220 12.24 -6.98 3.91
N PRO A 221 13.55 -7.20 3.97
CA PRO A 221 14.39 -6.64 5.03
C PRO A 221 14.43 -5.11 5.06
N VAL A 222 14.26 -4.47 3.90
CA VAL A 222 14.14 -3.00 3.81
C VAL A 222 12.82 -2.55 4.43
N ALA A 223 11.71 -3.24 4.12
CA ALA A 223 10.41 -2.93 4.70
C ALA A 223 10.41 -3.10 6.22
N VAL A 224 10.95 -4.21 6.74
CA VAL A 224 11.06 -4.47 8.19
C VAL A 224 11.83 -3.33 8.88
N ARG A 225 13.00 -2.94 8.36
CA ARG A 225 13.78 -1.81 8.90
C ARG A 225 12.99 -0.51 8.89
N CYS A 226 12.34 -0.17 7.77
CA CYS A 226 11.56 1.08 7.67
C CYS A 226 10.40 1.12 8.68
N VAL A 227 9.69 0.01 8.86
CA VAL A 227 8.61 -0.11 9.85
C VAL A 227 9.16 0.04 11.26
N TYR A 228 10.27 -0.65 11.56
CA TYR A 228 10.92 -0.62 12.86
C TYR A 228 11.38 0.81 13.23
N ASP A 229 12.10 1.49 12.34
CA ASP A 229 12.64 2.83 12.56
C ASP A 229 11.51 3.87 12.79
N VAL A 230 10.43 3.79 11.99
CA VAL A 230 9.29 4.71 12.14
C VAL A 230 8.52 4.43 13.42
N HIS A 231 8.26 3.17 13.77
CA HIS A 231 7.58 2.81 15.02
C HIS A 231 8.39 3.24 16.26
N ALA A 232 9.71 3.05 16.23
CA ALA A 232 10.59 3.50 17.34
C ALA A 232 10.51 5.02 17.57
N ALA A 233 10.38 5.80 16.50
CA ALA A 233 10.31 7.27 16.59
C ALA A 233 8.89 7.79 16.85
N HIS A 234 7.87 7.09 16.36
CA HIS A 234 6.46 7.48 16.42
C HIS A 234 5.59 6.29 16.88
N PRO A 235 5.70 5.83 18.15
CA PRO A 235 5.03 4.61 18.61
C PRO A 235 3.50 4.69 18.59
N GLU A 236 2.93 5.88 18.62
CA GLU A 236 1.48 6.11 18.56
C GLU A 236 0.94 6.21 17.12
N LEU A 237 1.82 6.27 16.10
CA LEU A 237 1.40 6.33 14.70
C LEU A 237 1.15 4.92 14.18
N PRO A 238 -0.11 4.55 13.85
CA PRO A 238 -0.39 3.25 13.25
C PRO A 238 0.34 3.05 11.92
N ILE A 239 0.90 1.86 11.72
CA ILE A 239 1.64 1.52 10.51
C ILE A 239 0.96 0.34 9.80
N VAL A 240 0.73 0.49 8.50
CA VAL A 240 0.39 -0.61 7.60
C VAL A 240 1.67 -1.08 6.93
N GLY A 241 2.19 -2.25 7.33
CA GLY A 241 3.43 -2.80 6.81
C GLY A 241 3.25 -3.44 5.43
N VAL A 242 4.08 -3.10 4.46
CA VAL A 242 4.06 -3.71 3.13
C VAL A 242 5.47 -3.77 2.54
N GLY A 243 5.80 -4.88 1.87
CA GLY A 243 7.07 -5.11 1.19
C GLY A 243 7.57 -6.53 1.38
N GLY A 244 7.53 -7.30 0.30
CA GLY A 244 8.06 -8.65 0.24
C GLY A 244 7.30 -9.71 1.04
N VAL A 245 6.09 -9.42 1.51
CA VAL A 245 5.24 -10.39 2.24
C VAL A 245 4.82 -11.50 1.28
N ALA A 246 5.38 -12.70 1.48
CA ALA A 246 5.14 -13.90 0.67
C ALA A 246 4.88 -15.16 1.51
N ALA A 247 4.96 -15.04 2.84
CA ALA A 247 4.68 -16.11 3.81
C ALA A 247 4.04 -15.50 5.07
N PRO A 248 3.33 -16.31 5.88
CA PRO A 248 2.74 -15.83 7.15
C PRO A 248 3.77 -15.21 8.09
N GLU A 249 4.97 -15.80 8.14
CA GLU A 249 6.07 -15.34 9.00
C GLU A 249 6.54 -13.94 8.63
N HIS A 250 6.52 -13.56 7.34
CA HIS A 250 6.86 -12.20 6.90
C HIS A 250 5.82 -11.17 7.39
N ALA A 251 4.55 -11.55 7.44
CA ALA A 251 3.51 -10.68 7.99
C ALA A 251 3.67 -10.52 9.52
N VAL A 252 3.98 -11.60 10.23
CA VAL A 252 4.29 -11.57 11.66
C VAL A 252 5.53 -10.68 11.92
N GLU A 253 6.58 -10.80 11.11
CA GLU A 253 7.80 -10.01 11.26
C GLU A 253 7.54 -8.50 11.12
N LEU A 254 6.73 -8.08 10.16
CA LEU A 254 6.32 -6.66 10.03
C LEU A 254 5.51 -6.19 11.24
N MET A 255 4.62 -7.03 11.79
CA MET A 255 3.89 -6.67 13.01
C MET A 255 4.82 -6.56 14.22
N LEU A 256 5.74 -7.49 14.39
CA LEU A 256 6.76 -7.40 15.46
C LEU A 256 7.63 -6.16 15.33
N ALA A 257 7.91 -5.71 14.09
CA ALA A 257 8.62 -4.46 13.82
C ALA A 257 7.79 -3.20 14.12
N GLY A 258 6.47 -3.30 14.33
CA GLY A 258 5.61 -2.17 14.71
C GLY A 258 4.38 -1.97 13.82
N ALA A 259 4.16 -2.81 12.81
CA ALA A 259 2.95 -2.68 12.00
C ALA A 259 1.68 -3.11 12.76
N SER A 260 0.59 -2.37 12.60
CA SER A 260 -0.74 -2.71 13.09
C SER A 260 -1.50 -3.63 12.14
N ALA A 261 -1.19 -3.54 10.84
CA ALA A 261 -1.74 -4.38 9.79
C ALA A 261 -0.71 -4.53 8.67
N VAL A 262 -0.94 -5.46 7.72
CA VAL A 262 0.01 -5.75 6.64
C VAL A 262 -0.67 -5.87 5.29
N GLN A 263 0.02 -5.47 4.22
CA GLN A 263 -0.44 -5.64 2.84
C GLN A 263 0.41 -6.69 2.11
N VAL A 264 -0.24 -7.51 1.28
CA VAL A 264 0.38 -8.50 0.40
C VAL A 264 0.31 -7.99 -1.04
N GLY A 265 1.46 -7.77 -1.65
CA GLY A 265 1.59 -7.24 -3.01
C GLY A 265 2.02 -8.31 -4.02
N THR A 266 3.28 -8.30 -4.42
CA THR A 266 3.87 -9.11 -5.51
C THR A 266 3.55 -10.60 -5.44
N ALA A 267 3.39 -11.18 -4.24
CA ALA A 267 3.04 -12.57 -4.05
C ALA A 267 1.66 -12.93 -4.65
N THR A 268 0.76 -11.96 -4.81
CA THR A 268 -0.56 -12.14 -5.45
C THR A 268 -0.42 -12.48 -6.95
N PHE A 269 0.62 -12.02 -7.62
CA PHE A 269 0.87 -12.36 -9.03
C PHE A 269 1.32 -13.82 -9.21
N ALA A 270 2.01 -14.39 -8.23
CA ALA A 270 2.41 -15.79 -8.24
C ALA A 270 1.24 -16.74 -7.94
N ASP A 271 0.41 -16.40 -6.95
CA ASP A 271 -0.85 -17.08 -6.64
C ASP A 271 -1.84 -16.06 -6.05
N PRO A 272 -2.95 -15.77 -6.73
CA PRO A 272 -3.97 -14.84 -6.26
C PRO A 272 -4.52 -15.17 -4.86
N ARG A 273 -4.45 -16.44 -4.43
CA ARG A 273 -4.91 -16.90 -3.11
C ARG A 273 -3.92 -16.60 -1.97
N ASN A 274 -2.73 -16.08 -2.27
CA ASN A 274 -1.69 -15.89 -1.24
C ASN A 274 -2.13 -14.94 -0.13
N VAL A 275 -2.95 -13.94 -0.41
CA VAL A 275 -3.47 -13.02 0.63
C VAL A 275 -4.25 -13.80 1.69
N ALA A 276 -5.21 -14.64 1.26
CA ALA A 276 -6.00 -15.47 2.17
C ALA A 276 -5.16 -16.54 2.87
N ARG A 277 -4.19 -17.16 2.17
CA ARG A 277 -3.27 -18.16 2.75
C ARG A 277 -2.37 -17.55 3.82
N ILE A 278 -1.86 -16.33 3.60
CA ILE A 278 -1.06 -15.62 4.59
C ILE A 278 -1.91 -15.29 5.82
N SER A 279 -3.15 -14.83 5.63
CA SER A 279 -4.07 -14.55 6.72
C SER A 279 -4.33 -15.80 7.59
N SER A 280 -4.71 -16.92 6.98
CA SER A 280 -4.96 -18.17 7.70
C SER A 280 -3.68 -18.77 8.31
N GLY A 281 -2.54 -18.59 7.65
CA GLY A 281 -1.23 -18.99 8.14
C GLY A 281 -0.78 -18.21 9.37
N MET A 282 -1.04 -16.89 9.42
CA MET A 282 -0.81 -16.05 10.61
C MET A 282 -1.66 -16.52 11.80
N GLU A 283 -2.95 -16.80 11.57
CA GLU A 283 -3.81 -17.36 12.63
C GLU A 283 -3.22 -18.66 13.19
N SER A 284 -2.80 -19.55 12.29
CA SER A 284 -2.17 -20.82 12.68
C SER A 284 -0.86 -20.62 13.45
N TRP A 285 -0.03 -19.64 13.03
CA TRP A 285 1.20 -19.28 13.72
C TRP A 285 0.91 -18.74 15.13
N CYS A 286 -0.02 -17.80 15.27
CA CYS A 286 -0.42 -17.24 16.56
C CYS A 286 -0.93 -18.31 17.52
N ARG A 287 -1.76 -19.24 17.06
CA ARG A 287 -2.26 -20.37 17.87
C ARG A 287 -1.10 -21.23 18.39
N ARG A 288 -0.09 -21.54 17.55
CA ARG A 288 1.09 -22.32 17.97
C ARG A 288 1.94 -21.59 19.01
N GLN A 289 2.00 -20.26 18.93
CA GLN A 289 2.79 -19.41 19.86
C GLN A 289 2.00 -19.00 21.11
N GLY A 290 0.72 -19.39 21.24
CA GLY A 290 -0.10 -19.02 22.40
C GLY A 290 -0.56 -17.55 22.40
N VAL A 291 -0.42 -16.84 21.28
CA VAL A 291 -0.91 -15.45 21.10
C VAL A 291 -2.43 -15.49 21.07
N ARG A 292 -3.08 -14.66 21.89
CA ARG A 292 -4.55 -14.62 21.99
C ARG A 292 -5.18 -13.61 21.04
N ARG A 293 -4.53 -12.47 20.86
CA ARG A 293 -4.95 -11.39 19.95
C ARG A 293 -3.78 -11.04 19.05
N VAL A 294 -4.01 -10.95 17.75
CA VAL A 294 -2.95 -10.64 16.79
C VAL A 294 -2.32 -9.26 17.04
N SER A 295 -3.07 -8.32 17.59
CA SER A 295 -2.57 -6.99 18.00
C SER A 295 -1.47 -7.04 19.08
N GLU A 296 -1.30 -8.15 19.79
CA GLU A 296 -0.20 -8.34 20.78
C GLU A 296 1.17 -8.44 20.07
N LEU A 297 1.19 -8.66 18.76
CA LEU A 297 2.44 -8.73 17.99
C LEU A 297 3.03 -7.33 17.68
N THR A 298 2.17 -6.30 17.61
CA THR A 298 2.60 -4.96 17.19
C THR A 298 3.69 -4.41 18.11
N GLY A 299 4.87 -4.14 17.52
CA GLY A 299 6.02 -3.61 18.27
C GLY A 299 6.73 -4.61 19.19
N GLY A 300 6.37 -5.89 19.13
CA GLY A 300 6.94 -6.92 20.04
C GLY A 300 8.46 -7.12 19.91
N ALA A 301 9.12 -6.55 18.90
CA ALA A 301 10.57 -6.58 18.74
C ALA A 301 11.29 -5.37 19.34
N HIS A 302 10.57 -4.40 19.91
CA HIS A 302 11.18 -3.17 20.46
C HIS A 302 11.63 -3.28 21.93
N GLY A 303 11.40 -4.39 22.60
CA GLY A 303 11.93 -4.66 23.95
C GLY A 303 11.23 -3.88 25.06
#